data_22cf2ee3ec1ed027b74d43a94a572788
#
_entry.id   22cf2ee3ec1ed027b74d43a94a572788
#
_cell.length_a   1.000
_cell.length_b   1.000
_cell.length_c   1.000
_cell.angle_alpha   90.00
_cell.angle_beta   90.00
_cell.angle_gamma   90.00
#
_symmetry.space_group_name_H-M   'P 1'
#
loop_
_entity.id
_entity.type
_entity.pdbx_description
1 polymer ?
#
loop_
_entity_poly.entity_id
_entity_poly.type
_entity_poly.pdbx_seq_one_letter_code
_entity_poly.pdbx_strand_id
1 'polypeptide(L)'
;MAVGSRAATLADDTMVPEPASAIPRSEGSPHHELELNDRPTSGSGGFDRERLREKLSRLAERGVLLGTSSWKYPGWRGQLYSHDRYVWRGRFSETRFDRQCLAEYAEVFKTVCVDAAYYKFPDRAYLERLVSQVPPDFLFALKVTDAITIRRFPNLPRFGLHAGKVNDDFLNAERFAEAFLEPCAAFRSNIGLLMFEFSRFYPSDFARGRDFVEALDGFLNRLPKGWPYGVEIRNRSFVQSEYFALLRRHGVAHIYNSWEAMPPVSEQVALPDSRTHPELCAARFLLKPGRKYEDAVKRFSPYQRVQEVYPEGRAAGAALIRGAVSSGTVGKTFIYVNNRFEGNAPHTLEAMIEEAGVS
;
A
#
# COMPACT_ATOMS: atom_id res chain seq x y z
N MET A 1 55.18 12.22 6.64
CA MET A 1 53.94 12.87 6.16
C MET A 1 52.88 11.77 5.99
N ALA A 2 51.96 11.68 6.94
CA ALA A 2 50.91 10.67 6.95
C ALA A 2 49.60 11.28 6.38
N VAL A 3 49.13 10.71 5.32
CA VAL A 3 47.81 11.11 4.72
C VAL A 3 46.75 10.19 5.35
N GLY A 4 45.97 10.78 6.24
CA GLY A 4 44.84 10.09 6.86
C GLY A 4 43.67 9.99 5.89
N SER A 5 43.29 8.78 5.55
CA SER A 5 42.05 8.43 4.87
C SER A 5 40.89 8.53 5.87
N ARG A 6 40.01 9.52 5.69
CA ARG A 6 38.69 9.57 6.37
C ARG A 6 37.76 8.60 5.66
N ALA A 7 37.47 7.48 6.29
CA ALA A 7 36.36 6.63 5.95
C ALA A 7 35.05 7.38 6.27
N ALA A 8 34.28 7.69 5.22
CA ALA A 8 32.92 8.19 5.37
C ALA A 8 32.04 7.02 5.82
N THR A 9 31.50 7.12 7.01
CA THR A 9 30.50 6.21 7.56
C THR A 9 29.21 6.40 6.76
N LEU A 10 28.91 5.49 5.84
CA LEU A 10 27.62 5.41 5.18
C LEU A 10 26.58 5.01 6.23
N ALA A 11 25.67 5.91 6.56
CA ALA A 11 24.53 5.61 7.39
C ALA A 11 23.69 4.52 6.72
N ASP A 12 23.41 3.47 7.47
CA ASP A 12 22.66 2.28 7.06
C ASP A 12 21.16 2.62 6.93
N ASP A 13 20.72 2.96 5.72
CA ASP A 13 19.37 3.41 5.39
C ASP A 13 18.45 2.23 4.97
N THR A 14 18.63 1.07 5.65
CA THR A 14 17.89 -0.17 5.37
C THR A 14 16.66 -0.36 6.26
N MET A 15 15.78 0.65 6.36
CA MET A 15 14.52 0.48 7.08
C MET A 15 13.40 0.05 6.14
N VAL A 16 13.10 -1.24 6.17
CA VAL A 16 11.82 -1.78 5.66
C VAL A 16 10.74 -1.43 6.68
N PRO A 17 9.59 -0.86 6.27
CA PRO A 17 8.55 -0.45 7.21
C PRO A 17 8.03 -1.63 8.03
N GLU A 18 7.98 -1.47 9.35
CA GLU A 18 7.26 -2.37 10.24
C GLU A 18 5.75 -2.39 9.91
N PRO A 19 5.05 -3.51 10.18
CA PRO A 19 3.60 -3.58 9.97
C PRO A 19 2.87 -2.53 10.79
N ALA A 20 1.81 -1.97 10.24
CA ALA A 20 0.96 -0.96 10.88
C ALA A 20 0.30 -1.41 12.22
N SER A 21 0.54 -2.65 12.66
CA SER A 21 0.05 -3.24 13.91
C SER A 21 1.10 -3.37 15.01
N ALA A 22 2.37 -3.00 14.78
CA ALA A 22 3.39 -3.02 15.82
C ALA A 22 3.53 -1.61 16.43
N ILE A 23 2.61 -1.25 17.32
CA ILE A 23 2.88 -0.22 18.33
C ILE A 23 3.84 -0.86 19.33
N PRO A 24 5.03 -0.26 19.62
CA PRO A 24 5.92 -0.80 20.64
C PRO A 24 5.16 -0.88 21.98
N ARG A 25 5.17 -2.02 22.63
CA ARG A 25 4.75 -2.10 24.02
C ARG A 25 5.76 -1.30 24.83
N SER A 26 5.39 -0.10 25.25
CA SER A 26 6.12 0.65 26.27
C SER A 26 5.92 -0.05 27.60
N GLU A 27 6.93 -0.72 28.11
CA GLU A 27 7.02 -1.04 29.52
C GLU A 27 7.11 0.28 30.32
N GLY A 28 6.13 0.51 31.15
CA GLY A 28 6.20 1.35 32.33
C GLY A 28 6.45 2.84 32.15
N SER A 29 5.41 3.65 31.93
CA SER A 29 5.39 5.05 32.30
C SER A 29 4.01 5.47 32.78
N PRO A 30 3.92 6.41 33.75
CA PRO A 30 2.75 6.62 34.59
C PRO A 30 1.57 7.25 33.83
N HIS A 31 0.39 6.85 34.28
CA HIS A 31 -0.91 7.33 33.85
C HIS A 31 -0.98 8.83 33.62
N HIS A 32 -1.08 9.25 32.35
CA HIS A 32 -1.70 10.51 31.99
C HIS A 32 -3.13 10.17 31.55
N GLU A 33 -4.08 10.46 32.42
CA GLU A 33 -5.49 10.53 32.09
C GLU A 33 -5.69 11.60 31.03
N LEU A 34 -5.90 11.19 29.79
CA LEU A 34 -6.47 12.05 28.77
C LEU A 34 -7.96 12.14 29.01
N GLU A 35 -8.39 13.22 29.64
CA GLU A 35 -9.80 13.58 29.75
C GLU A 35 -10.41 13.69 28.35
N LEU A 36 -11.31 12.76 28.06
CA LEU A 36 -12.19 12.76 26.89
C LEU A 36 -13.31 13.79 27.11
N ASN A 37 -13.01 15.04 26.90
CA ASN A 37 -14.00 16.11 26.80
C ASN A 37 -13.85 16.80 25.44
N ASP A 38 -14.31 16.11 24.38
CA ASP A 38 -14.59 16.75 23.09
C ASP A 38 -15.97 16.33 22.60
N ARG A 39 -16.98 17.10 22.99
CA ARG A 39 -18.23 17.18 22.23
C ARG A 39 -17.87 17.84 20.89
N PRO A 40 -18.34 17.34 19.75
CA PRO A 40 -18.09 17.98 18.46
C PRO A 40 -18.75 19.37 18.50
N THR A 41 -17.92 20.39 18.44
CA THR A 41 -18.38 21.75 18.10
C THR A 41 -18.89 21.71 16.65
N SER A 42 -20.16 21.97 16.48
CA SER A 42 -20.81 22.18 15.18
C SER A 42 -20.20 23.40 14.52
N GLY A 43 -19.26 23.15 13.60
CA GLY A 43 -18.59 24.21 12.83
C GLY A 43 -17.80 23.64 11.67
N SER A 44 -18.35 23.75 10.45
CA SER A 44 -17.73 23.66 9.13
C SER A 44 -16.92 22.37 8.80
N GLY A 45 -17.51 21.45 8.01
CA GLY A 45 -16.76 20.48 7.21
C GLY A 45 -16.34 19.21 7.94
N GLY A 46 -17.22 18.60 8.73
CA GLY A 46 -17.00 17.27 9.31
C GLY A 46 -16.92 16.20 8.20
N PHE A 47 -16.12 15.15 8.42
CA PHE A 47 -16.04 13.98 7.53
C PHE A 47 -17.44 13.38 7.32
N ASP A 48 -17.92 13.41 6.08
CA ASP A 48 -19.21 12.84 5.68
C ASP A 48 -19.00 11.44 5.14
N ARG A 49 -19.12 10.45 6.04
CA ARG A 49 -18.94 9.03 5.75
C ARG A 49 -19.89 8.55 4.65
N GLU A 50 -21.13 8.97 4.69
CA GLU A 50 -22.15 8.54 3.73
C GLU A 50 -21.91 9.12 2.35
N ARG A 51 -21.61 10.39 2.27
CA ARG A 51 -21.24 11.05 1.01
C ARG A 51 -20.01 10.42 0.38
N LEU A 52 -18.99 10.07 1.19
CA LEU A 52 -17.80 9.35 0.71
C LEU A 52 -18.19 7.97 0.18
N ARG A 53 -19.02 7.21 0.90
CA ARG A 53 -19.52 5.90 0.48
C ARG A 53 -20.21 5.97 -0.89
N GLU A 54 -21.10 6.93 -1.08
CA GLU A 54 -21.81 7.13 -2.35
C GLU A 54 -20.85 7.42 -3.51
N LYS A 55 -19.90 8.35 -3.31
CA LYS A 55 -18.88 8.69 -4.31
C LYS A 55 -18.04 7.46 -4.69
N LEU A 56 -17.58 6.72 -3.70
CA LEU A 56 -16.77 5.51 -3.92
C LEU A 56 -17.55 4.41 -4.64
N SER A 57 -18.85 4.24 -4.33
CA SER A 57 -19.70 3.26 -5.01
C SER A 57 -19.88 3.61 -6.49
N ARG A 58 -20.20 4.87 -6.83
CA ARG A 58 -20.33 5.33 -8.23
C ARG A 58 -19.02 5.16 -9.02
N LEU A 59 -17.88 5.45 -8.39
CA LEU A 59 -16.58 5.24 -9.03
C LEU A 59 -16.29 3.76 -9.25
N ALA A 60 -16.63 2.89 -8.29
CA ALA A 60 -16.44 1.45 -8.40
C ALA A 60 -17.27 0.83 -9.55
N GLU A 61 -18.50 1.31 -9.77
CA GLU A 61 -19.36 0.92 -10.92
C GLU A 61 -18.68 1.25 -12.27
N ARG A 62 -17.80 2.25 -12.28
CA ARG A 62 -17.00 2.64 -13.45
C ARG A 62 -15.61 2.01 -13.47
N GLY A 63 -15.36 1.00 -12.62
CA GLY A 63 -14.07 0.31 -12.53
C GLY A 63 -12.97 1.08 -11.79
N VAL A 64 -13.30 2.20 -11.12
CA VAL A 64 -12.32 3.00 -10.35
C VAL A 64 -12.48 2.71 -8.86
N LEU A 65 -11.54 1.97 -8.30
CA LEU A 65 -11.56 1.48 -6.92
C LEU A 65 -10.54 2.24 -6.08
N LEU A 66 -11.02 3.04 -5.15
CA LEU A 66 -10.18 3.76 -4.22
C LEU A 66 -10.22 3.09 -2.85
N GLY A 67 -9.07 2.99 -2.21
CA GLY A 67 -8.94 2.38 -0.89
C GLY A 67 -7.69 2.85 -0.16
N THR A 68 -7.42 2.23 0.95
CA THR A 68 -6.27 2.57 1.81
C THR A 68 -5.23 1.45 1.84
N SER A 69 -3.99 1.75 2.21
CA SER A 69 -2.91 0.77 2.33
C SER A 69 -3.09 -0.19 3.53
N SER A 70 -4.04 0.04 4.38
CA SER A 70 -4.50 -0.81 5.48
C SER A 70 -5.79 -0.20 6.03
N TRP A 71 -6.54 -0.98 6.83
CA TRP A 71 -7.80 -0.54 7.44
C TRP A 71 -7.73 -0.45 8.97
N LYS A 72 -6.70 -0.99 9.61
CA LYS A 72 -6.58 -1.09 11.07
C LYS A 72 -6.02 0.18 11.71
N TYR A 73 -6.79 1.26 11.64
CA TYR A 73 -6.39 2.55 12.22
C TYR A 73 -7.43 3.06 13.22
N PRO A 74 -7.22 2.85 14.55
CA PRO A 74 -8.12 3.36 15.58
C PRO A 74 -8.33 4.88 15.53
N GLY A 75 -7.39 5.63 14.93
CA GLY A 75 -7.50 7.08 14.73
C GLY A 75 -8.65 7.51 13.82
N TRP A 76 -9.29 6.59 13.09
CA TRP A 76 -10.45 6.90 12.24
C TRP A 76 -11.79 6.73 12.95
N ARG A 77 -11.80 6.50 14.29
CA ARG A 77 -13.04 6.49 15.06
C ARG A 77 -13.72 7.86 15.05
N GLY A 78 -15.04 7.87 14.93
CA GLY A 78 -15.82 9.09 14.71
C GLY A 78 -15.79 9.63 13.27
N GLN A 79 -15.03 9.00 12.39
CA GLN A 79 -15.01 9.24 10.95
C GLN A 79 -15.53 8.00 10.23
N LEU A 80 -14.65 7.05 9.97
CA LEU A 80 -14.97 5.79 9.30
C LEU A 80 -15.56 4.76 10.26
N TYR A 81 -15.06 4.69 11.50
CA TYR A 81 -15.44 3.73 12.52
C TYR A 81 -16.29 4.35 13.63
N SER A 82 -17.31 3.61 14.07
CA SER A 82 -18.13 3.98 15.22
C SER A 82 -17.29 4.04 16.50
N HIS A 83 -17.60 5.00 17.36
CA HIS A 83 -16.96 5.09 18.68
C HIS A 83 -17.31 3.91 19.57
N ASP A 84 -18.60 3.49 19.58
CA ASP A 84 -19.16 2.57 20.56
C ASP A 84 -19.00 1.11 20.20
N ARG A 85 -18.91 0.77 18.90
CA ARG A 85 -18.86 -0.61 18.40
C ARG A 85 -17.70 -1.41 19.00
N TYR A 86 -16.59 -0.74 19.31
CA TYR A 86 -15.36 -1.36 19.81
C TYR A 86 -15.12 -1.11 21.30
N VAL A 87 -16.14 -0.66 22.02
CA VAL A 87 -16.09 -0.49 23.49
C VAL A 87 -16.48 -1.80 24.17
N TRP A 88 -15.69 -2.20 25.15
CA TRP A 88 -15.95 -3.34 26.04
C TRP A 88 -15.72 -2.92 27.47
N ARG A 89 -16.73 -3.07 28.33
CA ARG A 89 -16.68 -2.64 29.73
C ARG A 89 -16.22 -1.18 29.93
N GLY A 90 -16.74 -0.29 29.08
CA GLY A 90 -16.45 1.14 29.13
C GLY A 90 -15.09 1.56 28.56
N ARG A 91 -14.30 0.63 27.98
CA ARG A 91 -12.97 0.92 27.38
C ARG A 91 -12.87 0.42 25.96
N PHE A 92 -12.05 1.10 25.15
CA PHE A 92 -11.73 0.63 23.80
C PHE A 92 -11.03 -0.74 23.83
N SER A 93 -11.50 -1.67 23.01
CA SER A 93 -10.94 -3.00 22.86
C SER A 93 -10.22 -3.16 21.54
N GLU A 94 -8.89 -3.09 21.55
CA GLU A 94 -8.04 -3.31 20.37
C GLU A 94 -8.31 -4.67 19.73
N THR A 95 -8.44 -5.73 20.51
CA THR A 95 -8.72 -7.08 20.00
C THR A 95 -10.05 -7.15 19.24
N ARG A 96 -11.10 -6.47 19.74
CA ARG A 96 -12.39 -6.41 19.06
C ARG A 96 -12.28 -5.58 17.77
N PHE A 97 -11.59 -4.45 17.83
CA PHE A 97 -11.32 -3.61 16.70
C PHE A 97 -10.57 -4.39 15.60
N ASP A 98 -9.46 -5.01 15.93
CA ASP A 98 -8.64 -5.78 14.99
C ASP A 98 -9.39 -6.91 14.29
N ARG A 99 -10.35 -7.51 14.97
CA ARG A 99 -11.15 -8.62 14.43
C ARG A 99 -12.32 -8.18 13.55
N GLN A 100 -12.87 -7.00 13.78
CA GLN A 100 -14.18 -6.62 13.23
C GLN A 100 -14.17 -5.34 12.38
N CYS A 101 -13.09 -4.53 12.43
CA CYS A 101 -13.08 -3.24 11.75
C CYS A 101 -13.10 -3.35 10.22
N LEU A 102 -12.72 -4.51 9.65
CA LEU A 102 -12.80 -4.71 8.20
C LEU A 102 -14.25 -4.70 7.70
N ALA A 103 -15.18 -5.27 8.44
CA ALA A 103 -16.59 -5.25 8.06
C ALA A 103 -17.14 -3.82 7.98
N GLU A 104 -16.81 -2.97 8.97
CA GLU A 104 -17.23 -1.56 8.98
C GLU A 104 -16.50 -0.74 7.91
N TYR A 105 -15.21 -1.03 7.64
CA TYR A 105 -14.47 -0.45 6.52
C TYR A 105 -15.15 -0.74 5.17
N ALA A 106 -15.56 -1.99 4.96
CA ALA A 106 -16.18 -2.45 3.72
C ALA A 106 -17.60 -1.89 3.47
N GLU A 107 -18.23 -1.29 4.49
CA GLU A 107 -19.47 -0.52 4.30
C GLU A 107 -19.24 0.73 3.43
N VAL A 108 -18.01 1.30 3.44
CA VAL A 108 -17.66 2.54 2.73
C VAL A 108 -16.79 2.25 1.51
N PHE A 109 -15.73 1.46 1.68
CA PHE A 109 -14.76 1.17 0.63
C PHE A 109 -15.06 -0.15 -0.07
N LYS A 110 -14.68 -0.24 -1.36
CA LYS A 110 -14.84 -1.45 -2.17
C LYS A 110 -13.51 -2.20 -2.38
N THR A 111 -12.43 -1.68 -1.83
CA THR A 111 -11.09 -2.27 -1.93
C THR A 111 -10.19 -1.84 -0.78
N VAL A 112 -9.20 -2.68 -0.48
CA VAL A 112 -8.11 -2.36 0.46
C VAL A 112 -6.82 -3.07 0.05
N CYS A 113 -5.67 -2.47 0.32
CA CYS A 113 -4.38 -3.14 0.21
C CYS A 113 -4.06 -3.88 1.52
N VAL A 114 -3.69 -5.16 1.41
CA VAL A 114 -3.40 -6.04 2.54
C VAL A 114 -1.89 -6.19 2.71
N ASP A 115 -1.32 -5.35 3.58
CA ASP A 115 0.12 -5.39 3.87
C ASP A 115 0.54 -6.63 4.70
N ALA A 116 -0.38 -7.26 5.44
CA ALA A 116 -0.04 -8.42 6.28
C ALA A 116 0.50 -9.62 5.49
N ALA A 117 0.04 -9.81 4.25
CA ALA A 117 0.53 -10.86 3.35
C ALA A 117 2.00 -10.68 2.94
N TYR A 118 2.56 -9.49 3.10
CA TYR A 118 3.98 -9.21 2.86
C TYR A 118 4.90 -9.90 3.85
N TYR A 119 4.48 -10.04 5.11
CA TYR A 119 5.31 -10.55 6.20
C TYR A 119 5.23 -12.05 6.39
N LYS A 120 4.19 -12.69 5.86
CA LYS A 120 3.93 -14.12 5.96
C LYS A 120 3.09 -14.58 4.78
N PHE A 121 3.39 -15.73 4.21
CA PHE A 121 2.52 -16.35 3.22
C PHE A 121 1.09 -16.47 3.77
N PRO A 122 0.07 -16.04 3.01
CA PRO A 122 -1.31 -16.13 3.45
C PRO A 122 -1.74 -17.59 3.49
N ASP A 123 -2.30 -18.03 4.60
CA ASP A 123 -2.96 -19.33 4.68
C ASP A 123 -4.47 -19.19 4.36
N ARG A 124 -5.09 -20.31 3.99
CA ARG A 124 -6.52 -20.34 3.64
C ARG A 124 -7.40 -19.77 4.74
N ALA A 125 -7.14 -20.11 6.00
CA ALA A 125 -7.94 -19.64 7.15
C ALA A 125 -7.84 -18.13 7.35
N TYR A 126 -6.67 -17.54 7.06
CA TYR A 126 -6.51 -16.09 7.06
C TYR A 126 -7.34 -15.42 5.97
N LEU A 127 -7.29 -15.93 4.74
CA LEU A 127 -8.06 -15.39 3.61
C LEU A 127 -9.57 -15.54 3.84
N GLU A 128 -10.02 -16.67 4.35
CA GLU A 128 -11.42 -16.92 4.70
C GLU A 128 -11.92 -15.90 5.74
N ARG A 129 -11.12 -15.61 6.77
CA ARG A 129 -11.44 -14.57 7.76
C ARG A 129 -11.52 -13.16 7.15
N LEU A 130 -10.76 -12.87 6.11
CA LEU A 130 -10.87 -11.59 5.40
C LEU A 130 -12.16 -11.54 4.56
N VAL A 131 -12.35 -12.55 3.73
CA VAL A 131 -13.48 -12.59 2.78
C VAL A 131 -14.83 -12.68 3.49
N SER A 132 -14.92 -13.39 4.62
CA SER A 132 -16.17 -13.49 5.40
C SER A 132 -16.64 -12.19 6.03
N GLN A 133 -15.79 -11.15 6.05
CA GLN A 133 -16.13 -9.83 6.64
C GLN A 133 -16.57 -8.79 5.60
N VAL A 134 -16.51 -9.11 4.30
CA VAL A 134 -16.74 -8.13 3.24
C VAL A 134 -17.82 -8.59 2.26
N PRO A 135 -18.47 -7.69 1.53
CA PRO A 135 -19.38 -8.05 0.44
C PRO A 135 -18.69 -8.87 -0.67
N PRO A 136 -19.43 -9.67 -1.44
CA PRO A 136 -18.85 -10.51 -2.49
C PRO A 136 -18.12 -9.74 -3.60
N ASP A 137 -18.49 -8.48 -3.83
CA ASP A 137 -17.89 -7.58 -4.81
C ASP A 137 -16.65 -6.83 -4.31
N PHE A 138 -16.27 -7.02 -3.04
CA PHE A 138 -15.10 -6.38 -2.45
C PHE A 138 -13.80 -7.01 -2.97
N LEU A 139 -12.85 -6.15 -3.38
CA LEU A 139 -11.59 -6.58 -3.97
C LEU A 139 -10.39 -6.26 -3.09
N PHE A 140 -9.60 -7.27 -2.79
CA PHE A 140 -8.33 -7.11 -2.08
C PHE A 140 -7.17 -6.90 -3.06
N ALA A 141 -6.25 -5.97 -2.75
CA ALA A 141 -4.92 -5.98 -3.30
C ALA A 141 -4.00 -6.67 -2.28
N LEU A 142 -3.46 -7.82 -2.63
CA LEU A 142 -2.55 -8.54 -1.76
C LEU A 142 -1.10 -8.19 -2.11
N LYS A 143 -0.36 -7.70 -1.13
CA LYS A 143 1.08 -7.50 -1.28
C LYS A 143 1.77 -8.85 -1.14
N VAL A 144 2.52 -9.25 -2.18
CA VAL A 144 3.23 -10.53 -2.18
C VAL A 144 4.33 -10.53 -1.11
N THR A 145 4.49 -11.69 -0.49
CA THR A 145 5.40 -11.91 0.64
C THR A 145 6.85 -11.53 0.31
N ASP A 146 7.51 -10.89 1.25
CA ASP A 146 8.90 -10.44 1.15
C ASP A 146 9.90 -11.58 0.83
N ALA A 147 9.59 -12.81 1.22
CA ALA A 147 10.35 -13.99 0.80
C ALA A 147 10.51 -14.12 -0.73
N ILE A 148 9.57 -13.57 -1.53
CA ILE A 148 9.65 -13.59 -2.99
C ILE A 148 10.27 -12.30 -3.55
N THR A 149 10.10 -11.16 -2.88
CA THR A 149 10.43 -9.84 -3.44
C THR A 149 11.68 -9.19 -2.86
N ILE A 150 12.24 -9.70 -1.77
CA ILE A 150 13.49 -9.21 -1.19
C ILE A 150 14.69 -9.99 -1.76
N ARG A 151 15.64 -9.30 -2.39
CA ARG A 151 16.88 -9.91 -2.90
C ARG A 151 17.87 -10.26 -1.78
N ARG A 152 17.95 -9.40 -0.77
CA ARG A 152 18.78 -9.57 0.42
C ARG A 152 18.01 -9.16 1.64
N PHE A 153 17.98 -10.00 2.65
CA PHE A 153 17.28 -9.69 3.89
C PHE A 153 17.96 -8.51 4.61
N PRO A 154 17.20 -7.47 4.99
CA PRO A 154 17.73 -6.38 5.80
C PRO A 154 18.28 -6.89 7.16
N ASN A 155 19.21 -6.12 7.74
CA ASN A 155 19.72 -6.37 9.10
C ASN A 155 18.70 -5.98 10.16
N LEU A 156 17.54 -6.64 10.19
CA LEU A 156 16.48 -6.41 11.14
C LEU A 156 16.23 -7.66 11.99
N PRO A 157 15.90 -7.52 13.29
CA PRO A 157 15.68 -8.63 14.21
C PRO A 157 14.66 -9.67 13.72
N ARG A 158 13.64 -9.23 12.96
CA ARG A 158 12.60 -10.13 12.41
C ARG A 158 13.12 -11.20 11.46
N PHE A 159 14.28 -10.99 10.85
CA PHE A 159 14.87 -11.94 9.94
C PHE A 159 15.82 -12.96 10.65
N GLY A 160 16.10 -12.77 11.94
CA GLY A 160 16.91 -13.72 12.72
C GLY A 160 18.22 -14.07 12.03
N LEU A 161 18.44 -15.36 11.80
CA LEU A 161 19.66 -15.88 11.16
C LEU A 161 19.77 -15.56 9.66
N HIS A 162 18.72 -15.07 9.02
CA HIS A 162 18.72 -14.66 7.61
C HIS A 162 19.13 -13.20 7.41
N ALA A 163 19.17 -12.39 8.48
CA ALA A 163 19.55 -10.98 8.42
C ALA A 163 20.88 -10.79 7.66
N GLY A 164 20.92 -9.88 6.70
CA GLY A 164 22.07 -9.57 5.86
C GLY A 164 22.39 -10.59 4.77
N LYS A 165 21.72 -11.76 4.72
CA LYS A 165 21.98 -12.81 3.72
C LYS A 165 21.22 -12.59 2.43
N VAL A 166 21.75 -13.14 1.35
CA VAL A 166 21.02 -13.26 0.07
C VAL A 166 19.83 -14.20 0.30
N ASN A 167 18.72 -13.88 -0.35
CA ASN A 167 17.50 -14.67 -0.30
C ASN A 167 17.45 -15.64 -1.49
N ASP A 168 17.50 -16.92 -1.23
CA ASP A 168 17.48 -17.97 -2.25
C ASP A 168 16.10 -18.13 -2.91
N ASP A 169 15.03 -17.69 -2.22
CA ASP A 169 13.65 -17.67 -2.74
C ASP A 169 13.29 -16.38 -3.51
N PHE A 170 14.25 -15.47 -3.71
CA PHE A 170 14.01 -14.27 -4.49
C PHE A 170 13.62 -14.61 -5.92
N LEU A 171 12.46 -14.11 -6.36
CA LEU A 171 11.87 -14.40 -7.68
C LEU A 171 11.68 -15.91 -7.96
N ASN A 172 11.41 -16.69 -6.92
CA ASN A 172 11.08 -18.10 -7.03
C ASN A 172 9.60 -18.27 -7.39
N ALA A 173 9.32 -18.55 -8.67
CA ALA A 173 7.94 -18.66 -9.20
C ALA A 173 7.20 -19.90 -8.68
N GLU A 174 7.91 -21.01 -8.45
CA GLU A 174 7.33 -22.24 -7.91
C GLU A 174 6.91 -22.01 -6.45
N ARG A 175 7.81 -21.45 -5.64
CA ARG A 175 7.53 -21.10 -4.25
C ARG A 175 6.35 -20.12 -4.13
N PHE A 176 6.29 -19.13 -5.03
CA PHE A 176 5.15 -18.20 -5.10
C PHE A 176 3.86 -18.92 -5.45
N ALA A 177 3.86 -19.78 -6.45
CA ALA A 177 2.67 -20.52 -6.89
C ALA A 177 2.13 -21.42 -5.77
N GLU A 178 2.99 -22.18 -5.11
CA GLU A 178 2.61 -23.14 -4.06
C GLU A 178 2.21 -22.45 -2.75
N ALA A 179 3.05 -21.51 -2.27
CA ALA A 179 2.87 -20.98 -0.92
C ALA A 179 1.97 -19.72 -0.87
N PHE A 180 1.81 -19.02 -1.99
CA PHE A 180 1.02 -17.78 -2.06
C PHE A 180 -0.25 -17.94 -2.91
N LEU A 181 -0.15 -18.42 -4.14
CA LEU A 181 -1.29 -18.49 -5.06
C LEU A 181 -2.27 -19.61 -4.74
N GLU A 182 -1.78 -20.79 -4.40
CA GLU A 182 -2.64 -21.95 -4.13
C GLU A 182 -3.66 -21.65 -3.01
N PRO A 183 -3.27 -21.09 -1.84
CA PRO A 183 -4.25 -20.64 -0.85
C PRO A 183 -5.22 -19.58 -1.36
N CYS A 184 -4.81 -18.72 -2.29
CA CYS A 184 -5.63 -17.67 -2.88
C CYS A 184 -6.68 -18.19 -3.88
N ALA A 185 -6.50 -19.39 -4.44
CA ALA A 185 -7.32 -19.89 -5.54
C ALA A 185 -8.83 -19.95 -5.22
N ALA A 186 -9.18 -20.33 -4.00
CA ALA A 186 -10.57 -20.39 -3.53
C ALA A 186 -11.24 -19.01 -3.40
N PHE A 187 -10.45 -17.94 -3.33
CA PHE A 187 -10.89 -16.55 -3.10
C PHE A 187 -10.57 -15.64 -4.29
N ARG A 188 -10.34 -16.23 -5.46
CA ARG A 188 -9.89 -15.50 -6.65
C ARG A 188 -10.81 -14.36 -7.05
N SER A 189 -12.13 -14.50 -6.88
CA SER A 189 -13.13 -13.47 -7.18
C SER A 189 -12.95 -12.20 -6.31
N ASN A 190 -12.35 -12.33 -5.14
CA ASN A 190 -12.10 -11.23 -4.23
C ASN A 190 -10.67 -10.65 -4.36
N ILE A 191 -9.85 -11.17 -5.28
CA ILE A 191 -8.49 -10.68 -5.50
C ILE A 191 -8.46 -9.77 -6.73
N GLY A 192 -8.32 -8.46 -6.50
CA GLY A 192 -8.25 -7.45 -7.55
C GLY A 192 -6.85 -7.15 -8.04
N LEU A 193 -5.83 -7.38 -7.20
CA LEU A 193 -4.44 -7.11 -7.52
C LEU A 193 -3.50 -7.98 -6.68
N LEU A 194 -2.53 -8.59 -7.33
CA LEU A 194 -1.38 -9.25 -6.69
C LEU A 194 -0.14 -8.38 -6.94
N MET A 195 0.39 -7.79 -5.88
CA MET A 195 1.40 -6.74 -5.97
C MET A 195 2.78 -7.26 -5.58
N PHE A 196 3.70 -7.32 -6.53
CA PHE A 196 5.12 -7.52 -6.28
C PHE A 196 5.76 -6.17 -5.95
N GLU A 197 5.91 -5.85 -4.68
CA GLU A 197 6.61 -4.66 -4.23
C GLU A 197 8.08 -4.98 -4.05
N PHE A 198 8.93 -4.37 -4.88
CA PHE A 198 10.38 -4.43 -4.76
C PHE A 198 10.89 -3.19 -4.01
N SER A 199 11.42 -3.40 -2.82
CA SER A 199 12.14 -2.39 -2.08
C SER A 199 13.40 -1.97 -2.84
N ARG A 200 14.03 -0.86 -2.42
CA ARG A 200 15.21 -0.34 -3.09
C ARG A 200 16.32 -1.40 -3.17
N PHE A 201 16.77 -1.65 -4.40
CA PHE A 201 17.97 -2.43 -4.67
C PHE A 201 19.22 -1.56 -4.63
N TYR A 202 20.31 -2.13 -4.17
CA TYR A 202 21.63 -1.52 -4.14
C TYR A 202 22.52 -2.10 -5.26
N PRO A 203 23.64 -1.45 -5.60
CA PRO A 203 24.59 -2.01 -6.60
C PRO A 203 25.10 -3.42 -6.27
N SER A 204 25.10 -3.80 -4.97
CA SER A 204 25.41 -5.17 -4.53
C SER A 204 24.33 -6.20 -4.86
N ASP A 205 23.09 -5.76 -5.13
CA ASP A 205 21.99 -6.64 -5.50
C ASP A 205 21.89 -6.80 -7.03
N PHE A 206 21.95 -5.67 -7.74
CA PHE A 206 21.98 -5.59 -9.20
C PHE A 206 22.90 -4.46 -9.62
N ALA A 207 23.96 -4.80 -10.36
CA ALA A 207 24.93 -3.80 -10.85
C ALA A 207 24.28 -2.81 -11.82
N ARG A 208 23.29 -3.26 -12.60
CA ARG A 208 22.53 -2.45 -13.57
C ARG A 208 21.05 -2.78 -13.50
N GLY A 209 20.21 -1.81 -13.85
CA GLY A 209 18.75 -2.02 -13.94
C GLY A 209 18.35 -3.15 -14.89
N ARG A 210 19.12 -3.35 -15.99
CA ARG A 210 18.92 -4.44 -16.92
C ARG A 210 19.05 -5.82 -16.26
N ASP A 211 19.99 -5.99 -15.36
CA ASP A 211 20.20 -7.27 -14.66
C ASP A 211 18.95 -7.64 -13.83
N PHE A 212 18.27 -6.65 -13.24
CA PHE A 212 16.97 -6.84 -12.61
C PHE A 212 15.86 -7.17 -13.62
N VAL A 213 15.83 -6.46 -14.77
CA VAL A 213 14.83 -6.70 -15.83
C VAL A 213 14.92 -8.13 -16.36
N GLU A 214 16.13 -8.66 -16.57
CA GLU A 214 16.36 -10.05 -16.99
C GLU A 214 15.89 -11.06 -15.94
N ALA A 215 16.20 -10.82 -14.66
CA ALA A 215 15.74 -11.69 -13.56
C ALA A 215 14.20 -11.68 -13.44
N LEU A 216 13.59 -10.49 -13.57
CA LEU A 216 12.15 -10.32 -13.53
C LEU A 216 11.45 -11.00 -14.73
N ASP A 217 12.06 -10.95 -15.92
CA ASP A 217 11.55 -11.65 -17.11
C ASP A 217 11.46 -13.15 -16.90
N GLY A 218 12.54 -13.75 -16.41
CA GLY A 218 12.56 -15.18 -16.07
C GLY A 218 11.51 -15.58 -15.03
N PHE A 219 11.25 -14.72 -14.07
CA PHE A 219 10.20 -14.92 -13.07
C PHE A 219 8.80 -14.81 -13.66
N LEU A 220 8.48 -13.71 -14.33
CA LEU A 220 7.15 -13.45 -14.89
C LEU A 220 6.75 -14.48 -15.96
N ASN A 221 7.73 -15.02 -16.70
CA ASN A 221 7.49 -16.06 -17.70
C ASN A 221 6.98 -17.36 -17.06
N ARG A 222 7.40 -17.67 -15.84
CA ARG A 222 7.01 -18.90 -15.11
C ARG A 222 5.75 -18.73 -14.26
N LEU A 223 5.21 -17.52 -14.11
CA LEU A 223 4.01 -17.28 -13.30
C LEU A 223 2.76 -17.91 -13.93
N PRO A 224 1.86 -18.51 -13.12
CA PRO A 224 0.54 -18.93 -13.55
C PRO A 224 -0.22 -17.77 -14.20
N LYS A 225 -0.84 -18.01 -15.35
CA LYS A 225 -1.54 -16.98 -16.13
C LYS A 225 -2.93 -16.66 -15.57
N GLY A 226 -3.46 -15.50 -15.95
CA GLY A 226 -4.82 -15.06 -15.63
C GLY A 226 -5.02 -14.50 -14.23
N TRP A 227 -3.97 -14.17 -13.49
CA TRP A 227 -4.03 -13.41 -12.25
C TRP A 227 -3.71 -11.93 -12.49
N PRO A 228 -4.32 -11.01 -11.71
CA PRO A 228 -4.10 -9.58 -11.87
C PRO A 228 -2.77 -9.14 -11.23
N TYR A 229 -1.67 -9.38 -11.90
CA TYR A 229 -0.34 -9.04 -11.41
C TYR A 229 0.01 -7.57 -11.62
N GLY A 230 0.69 -6.98 -10.63
CA GLY A 230 1.30 -5.67 -10.72
C GLY A 230 2.68 -5.64 -10.06
N VAL A 231 3.55 -4.79 -10.58
CA VAL A 231 4.91 -4.57 -10.07
C VAL A 231 5.06 -3.14 -9.60
N GLU A 232 5.43 -2.97 -8.32
CA GLU A 232 5.88 -1.73 -7.73
C GLU A 232 7.40 -1.78 -7.52
N ILE A 233 8.13 -0.83 -8.08
CA ILE A 233 9.57 -0.72 -7.89
C ILE A 233 9.94 0.60 -7.22
N ARG A 234 10.94 0.58 -6.33
CA ARG A 234 11.42 1.76 -5.59
C ARG A 234 12.81 2.22 -5.98
N ASN A 235 13.26 1.85 -7.17
CA ASN A 235 14.47 2.35 -7.81
C ASN A 235 14.10 3.26 -8.98
N ARG A 236 14.25 4.57 -8.81
CA ARG A 236 13.98 5.56 -9.88
C ARG A 236 14.74 5.23 -11.16
N SER A 237 16.01 4.84 -11.04
CA SER A 237 16.87 4.51 -12.20
C SER A 237 16.47 3.25 -12.97
N PHE A 238 15.61 2.39 -12.40
CA PHE A 238 15.15 1.17 -13.05
C PHE A 238 13.83 1.36 -13.80
N VAL A 239 13.16 2.50 -13.59
CA VAL A 239 11.91 2.86 -14.28
C VAL A 239 12.28 3.40 -15.66
N GLN A 240 12.52 2.50 -16.62
CA GLN A 240 13.01 2.75 -17.97
C GLN A 240 12.13 2.03 -19.00
N SER A 241 12.29 2.39 -20.27
CA SER A 241 11.53 1.79 -21.39
C SER A 241 11.62 0.26 -21.45
N GLU A 242 12.80 -0.30 -21.18
CA GLU A 242 13.01 -1.77 -21.17
C GLU A 242 12.15 -2.45 -20.08
N TYR A 243 12.05 -1.85 -18.90
CA TYR A 243 11.20 -2.33 -17.81
C TYR A 243 9.70 -2.27 -18.19
N PHE A 244 9.24 -1.17 -18.78
CA PHE A 244 7.84 -1.07 -19.22
C PHE A 244 7.53 -2.05 -20.36
N ALA A 245 8.43 -2.21 -21.31
CA ALA A 245 8.28 -3.17 -22.40
C ALA A 245 8.18 -4.62 -21.87
N LEU A 246 8.99 -4.97 -20.86
CA LEU A 246 8.90 -6.25 -20.17
C LEU A 246 7.52 -6.48 -19.55
N LEU A 247 7.05 -5.55 -18.71
CA LEU A 247 5.75 -5.69 -18.04
C LEU A 247 4.61 -5.83 -19.05
N ARG A 248 4.63 -5.02 -20.13
CA ARG A 248 3.62 -5.09 -21.20
C ARG A 248 3.62 -6.45 -21.90
N ARG A 249 4.79 -7.01 -22.21
CA ARG A 249 4.93 -8.33 -22.84
C ARG A 249 4.28 -9.44 -21.99
N HIS A 250 4.37 -9.33 -20.68
CA HIS A 250 3.80 -10.31 -19.75
C HIS A 250 2.36 -9.99 -19.30
N GLY A 251 1.77 -8.86 -19.76
CA GLY A 251 0.44 -8.44 -19.29
C GLY A 251 0.43 -8.13 -17.79
N VAL A 252 1.46 -7.45 -17.28
CA VAL A 252 1.63 -7.08 -15.88
C VAL A 252 1.55 -5.55 -15.73
N ALA A 253 0.79 -5.07 -14.76
CA ALA A 253 0.65 -3.63 -14.54
C ALA A 253 1.87 -3.04 -13.83
N HIS A 254 2.39 -1.91 -14.32
CA HIS A 254 3.24 -1.05 -13.51
C HIS A 254 2.39 -0.37 -12.45
N ILE A 255 2.84 -0.41 -11.18
CA ILE A 255 2.18 0.28 -10.07
C ILE A 255 2.92 1.59 -9.81
N TYR A 256 2.28 2.70 -10.14
CA TYR A 256 2.78 4.03 -9.81
C TYR A 256 2.86 4.18 -8.29
N ASN A 257 3.95 4.75 -7.77
CA ASN A 257 4.06 4.92 -6.34
C ASN A 257 4.68 6.25 -5.95
N SER A 258 4.14 6.84 -4.89
CA SER A 258 4.73 7.99 -4.21
C SER A 258 5.53 7.48 -3.03
N TRP A 259 6.85 7.41 -3.17
CA TRP A 259 7.79 6.96 -2.16
C TRP A 259 8.98 7.92 -2.07
N GLU A 260 9.72 7.89 -0.96
CA GLU A 260 10.81 8.82 -0.63
C GLU A 260 11.73 9.15 -1.82
N ALA A 261 12.30 8.12 -2.46
CA ALA A 261 13.30 8.27 -3.53
C ALA A 261 12.71 8.15 -4.95
N MET A 262 11.39 8.07 -5.07
CA MET A 262 10.72 7.98 -6.37
C MET A 262 10.31 9.36 -6.87
N PRO A 263 10.22 9.57 -8.18
CA PRO A 263 9.63 10.78 -8.73
C PRO A 263 8.13 10.86 -8.36
N PRO A 264 7.54 12.05 -8.35
CA PRO A 264 6.10 12.22 -8.18
C PRO A 264 5.29 11.31 -9.11
N VAL A 265 4.11 10.86 -8.68
CA VAL A 265 3.24 9.98 -9.49
C VAL A 265 2.89 10.63 -10.83
N SER A 266 2.70 11.95 -10.88
CA SER A 266 2.45 12.70 -12.12
C SER A 266 3.58 12.54 -13.14
N GLU A 267 4.84 12.58 -12.70
CA GLU A 267 6.00 12.37 -13.57
C GLU A 267 6.06 10.92 -14.07
N GLN A 268 5.78 9.94 -13.19
CA GLN A 268 5.76 8.52 -13.58
C GLN A 268 4.68 8.24 -14.64
N VAL A 269 3.48 8.81 -14.46
CA VAL A 269 2.36 8.67 -15.42
C VAL A 269 2.71 9.31 -16.78
N ALA A 270 3.47 10.40 -16.78
CA ALA A 270 3.90 11.09 -17.99
C ALA A 270 5.00 10.34 -18.78
N LEU A 271 5.65 9.34 -18.20
CA LEU A 271 6.65 8.54 -18.90
C LEU A 271 5.99 7.76 -20.04
N PRO A 272 6.59 7.79 -21.25
CA PRO A 272 6.12 6.98 -22.37
C PRO A 272 5.99 5.51 -21.95
N ASP A 273 4.89 4.88 -22.36
CA ASP A 273 4.65 3.46 -22.15
C ASP A 273 4.50 3.00 -20.68
N SER A 274 4.42 3.92 -19.72
CA SER A 274 4.30 3.60 -18.29
C SER A 274 3.02 2.85 -17.94
N ARG A 275 1.93 3.02 -18.72
CA ARG A 275 0.72 2.20 -18.62
C ARG A 275 0.95 0.87 -19.33
N THR A 276 1.44 -0.13 -18.61
CA THR A 276 1.90 -1.41 -19.16
C THR A 276 0.79 -2.45 -19.34
N HIS A 277 -0.40 -2.24 -18.75
CA HIS A 277 -1.54 -3.15 -18.87
C HIS A 277 -2.78 -2.39 -19.39
N PRO A 278 -3.50 -2.89 -20.40
CA PRO A 278 -4.65 -2.17 -20.99
C PRO A 278 -5.84 -2.05 -20.02
N GLU A 279 -6.10 -3.08 -19.23
CA GLU A 279 -7.29 -3.20 -18.37
C GLU A 279 -6.99 -3.07 -16.88
N LEU A 280 -5.72 -2.94 -16.47
CA LEU A 280 -5.34 -2.82 -15.07
C LEU A 280 -4.39 -1.64 -14.87
N CYS A 281 -4.78 -0.73 -14.01
CA CYS A 281 -3.96 0.38 -13.56
C CYS A 281 -3.92 0.39 -12.03
N ALA A 282 -2.79 0.71 -11.44
CA ALA A 282 -2.70 0.84 -9.99
C ALA A 282 -1.74 1.96 -9.59
N ALA A 283 -2.09 2.66 -8.49
CA ALA A 283 -1.26 3.70 -7.90
C ALA A 283 -1.30 3.62 -6.37
N ARG A 284 -0.18 3.89 -5.73
CA ARG A 284 -0.04 3.94 -4.28
C ARG A 284 0.56 5.28 -3.85
N PHE A 285 -0.18 6.05 -3.07
CA PHE A 285 0.23 7.30 -2.46
C PHE A 285 0.65 7.04 -1.01
N LEU A 286 1.94 6.79 -0.80
CA LEU A 286 2.48 6.26 0.46
C LEU A 286 3.17 7.32 1.31
N LEU A 287 4.07 8.09 0.68
CA LEU A 287 4.85 9.16 1.28
C LEU A 287 5.00 10.31 0.28
N LYS A 288 5.12 11.53 0.76
CA LYS A 288 5.58 12.65 -0.06
C LYS A 288 7.02 12.38 -0.49
N PRO A 289 7.40 12.55 -1.78
CA PRO A 289 8.78 12.44 -2.20
C PRO A 289 9.73 13.27 -1.34
N GLY A 290 10.88 12.69 -0.98
CA GLY A 290 11.86 13.30 -0.08
C GLY A 290 11.56 13.17 1.42
N ARG A 291 10.38 12.66 1.82
CA ARG A 291 10.05 12.44 3.24
C ARG A 291 10.47 11.05 3.68
N LYS A 292 11.17 10.96 4.82
CA LYS A 292 11.50 9.68 5.45
C LYS A 292 10.28 9.06 6.12
N TYR A 293 10.26 7.73 6.14
CA TYR A 293 9.18 6.95 6.74
C TYR A 293 8.96 7.30 8.22
N GLU A 294 10.04 7.34 9.03
CA GLU A 294 9.99 7.59 10.46
C GLU A 294 9.47 8.99 10.77
N ASP A 295 9.86 9.99 9.97
CA ASP A 295 9.38 11.37 10.12
C ASP A 295 7.87 11.45 9.90
N ALA A 296 7.34 10.71 8.91
CA ALA A 296 5.92 10.65 8.66
C ALA A 296 5.16 9.94 9.80
N VAL A 297 5.69 8.84 10.33
CA VAL A 297 5.10 8.12 11.47
C VAL A 297 5.06 9.03 12.70
N LYS A 298 6.18 9.64 13.06
CA LYS A 298 6.28 10.54 14.21
C LYS A 298 5.37 11.76 14.10
N ARG A 299 5.27 12.32 12.87
CA ARG A 299 4.52 13.55 12.63
C ARG A 299 3.01 13.29 12.59
N PHE A 300 2.56 12.20 11.98
CA PHE A 300 1.17 12.01 11.61
C PHE A 300 0.37 11.09 12.53
N SER A 301 1.04 10.26 13.37
CA SER A 301 0.31 9.48 14.38
C SER A 301 -0.50 10.41 15.30
N PRO A 302 -1.71 10.00 15.73
CA PRO A 302 -2.39 8.73 15.50
C PRO A 302 -3.30 8.69 14.23
N TYR A 303 -3.06 9.52 13.23
CA TYR A 303 -3.73 9.54 11.92
C TYR A 303 -5.22 9.97 11.94
N GLN A 304 -5.57 10.86 12.86
CA GLN A 304 -6.95 11.33 13.06
C GLN A 304 -7.38 12.41 12.06
N ARG A 305 -6.42 13.15 11.51
CA ARG A 305 -6.68 14.28 10.59
C ARG A 305 -5.55 14.46 9.59
N VAL A 306 -5.84 15.15 8.49
CA VAL A 306 -4.81 15.68 7.60
C VAL A 306 -3.99 16.70 8.37
N GLN A 307 -2.68 16.53 8.41
CA GLN A 307 -1.76 17.42 9.11
C GLN A 307 -0.88 18.22 8.14
N GLU A 308 -0.67 17.70 6.94
CA GLU A 308 0.06 18.38 5.89
C GLU A 308 -0.53 18.04 4.54
N VAL A 309 -1.14 19.01 3.89
CA VAL A 309 -1.67 18.85 2.53
C VAL A 309 -0.52 18.77 1.53
N TYR A 310 -0.62 17.85 0.58
CA TYR A 310 0.29 17.74 -0.55
C TYR A 310 -0.50 17.91 -1.87
N PRO A 311 -0.69 19.17 -2.35
CA PRO A 311 -1.55 19.48 -3.48
C PRO A 311 -1.19 18.73 -4.76
N GLU A 312 0.12 18.66 -5.10
CA GLU A 312 0.60 17.97 -6.31
C GLU A 312 0.28 16.47 -6.28
N GLY A 313 0.34 15.88 -5.08
CA GLY A 313 -0.04 14.48 -4.89
C GLY A 313 -1.54 14.25 -5.04
N ARG A 314 -2.37 15.16 -4.51
CA ARG A 314 -3.84 15.13 -4.71
C ARG A 314 -4.19 15.31 -6.18
N ALA A 315 -3.58 16.29 -6.85
CA ALA A 315 -3.78 16.52 -8.29
C ALA A 315 -3.42 15.30 -9.14
N ALA A 316 -2.34 14.59 -8.80
CA ALA A 316 -1.95 13.36 -9.48
C ALA A 316 -2.99 12.24 -9.29
N GLY A 317 -3.51 12.07 -8.06
CA GLY A 317 -4.61 11.14 -7.78
C GLY A 317 -5.88 11.50 -8.52
N ALA A 318 -6.27 12.77 -8.51
CA ALA A 318 -7.43 13.28 -9.24
C ALA A 318 -7.30 13.08 -10.76
N ALA A 319 -6.11 13.28 -11.33
CA ALA A 319 -5.85 13.05 -12.74
C ALA A 319 -6.01 11.56 -13.12
N LEU A 320 -5.53 10.63 -12.28
CA LEU A 320 -5.73 9.20 -12.48
C LEU A 320 -7.22 8.82 -12.43
N ILE A 321 -7.98 9.38 -11.49
CA ILE A 321 -9.44 9.16 -11.39
C ILE A 321 -10.13 9.66 -12.67
N ARG A 322 -9.88 10.92 -13.07
CA ARG A 322 -10.46 11.50 -14.31
C ARG A 322 -10.10 10.66 -15.54
N GLY A 323 -8.84 10.30 -15.69
CA GLY A 323 -8.36 9.50 -16.82
C GLY A 323 -9.05 8.14 -16.90
N ALA A 324 -9.22 7.46 -15.77
CA ALA A 324 -9.90 6.17 -15.71
C ALA A 324 -11.38 6.28 -16.06
N VAL A 325 -12.06 7.31 -15.52
CA VAL A 325 -13.48 7.57 -15.78
C VAL A 325 -13.73 7.96 -17.24
N SER A 326 -12.83 8.76 -17.84
CA SER A 326 -12.98 9.24 -19.22
C SER A 326 -12.61 8.22 -20.29
N SER A 327 -11.76 7.24 -19.95
CA SER A 327 -11.27 6.26 -20.93
C SER A 327 -12.36 5.31 -21.45
N GLY A 328 -13.46 5.14 -20.74
CA GLY A 328 -14.53 4.21 -21.09
C GLY A 328 -14.09 2.76 -21.23
N THR A 329 -12.83 2.45 -20.89
CA THR A 329 -12.28 1.11 -20.99
C THR A 329 -12.86 0.19 -19.93
N VAL A 330 -13.13 -1.06 -20.29
CA VAL A 330 -13.62 -2.14 -19.39
C VAL A 330 -12.48 -2.61 -18.48
N GLY A 331 -11.81 -1.68 -17.79
CA GLY A 331 -10.66 -2.01 -16.94
C GLY A 331 -10.88 -1.59 -15.49
N LYS A 332 -9.97 -2.03 -14.62
CA LYS A 332 -9.95 -1.62 -13.21
C LYS A 332 -8.77 -0.71 -12.91
N THR A 333 -9.05 0.39 -12.23
CA THR A 333 -8.03 1.30 -11.70
C THR A 333 -8.09 1.28 -10.18
N PHE A 334 -6.99 0.88 -9.55
CA PHE A 334 -6.85 0.84 -8.09
C PHE A 334 -6.00 2.01 -7.61
N ILE A 335 -6.50 2.78 -6.66
CA ILE A 335 -5.76 3.88 -6.04
C ILE A 335 -5.77 3.67 -4.53
N TYR A 336 -4.58 3.52 -3.94
CA TYR A 336 -4.41 3.31 -2.51
C TYR A 336 -3.66 4.47 -1.87
N VAL A 337 -4.21 5.01 -0.80
CA VAL A 337 -3.57 6.06 -0.01
C VAL A 337 -3.16 5.53 1.36
N ASN A 338 -1.98 5.92 1.82
CA ASN A 338 -1.51 5.64 3.17
C ASN A 338 -1.63 6.89 4.04
N ASN A 339 -1.93 6.72 5.32
CA ASN A 339 -2.00 7.82 6.28
C ASN A 339 -0.71 8.66 6.35
N ARG A 340 0.45 8.04 6.07
CA ARG A 340 1.77 8.72 6.04
C ARG A 340 1.94 9.69 4.88
N PHE A 341 0.98 9.72 3.95
CA PHE A 341 1.00 10.66 2.84
C PHE A 341 0.70 12.09 3.32
N GLU A 342 -0.42 12.30 4.06
CA GLU A 342 -0.87 13.60 4.55
C GLU A 342 -1.31 13.60 6.02
N GLY A 343 -1.46 12.42 6.66
CA GLY A 343 -1.92 12.28 8.05
C GLY A 343 -3.26 11.54 8.19
N ASN A 344 -4.11 11.53 7.15
CA ASN A 344 -5.38 10.81 7.19
C ASN A 344 -5.82 10.39 5.77
N ALA A 345 -5.76 9.10 5.49
CA ALA A 345 -6.03 8.57 4.16
C ALA A 345 -7.49 8.74 3.68
N PRO A 346 -8.53 8.54 4.51
CA PRO A 346 -9.92 8.81 4.11
C PRO A 346 -10.16 10.23 3.62
N HIS A 347 -9.69 11.25 4.34
CA HIS A 347 -9.80 12.65 3.93
C HIS A 347 -8.98 12.97 2.68
N THR A 348 -7.80 12.36 2.54
CA THR A 348 -6.99 12.54 1.32
C THR A 348 -7.70 11.99 0.10
N LEU A 349 -8.33 10.81 0.22
CA LEU A 349 -9.12 10.20 -0.86
C LEU A 349 -10.34 11.06 -1.22
N GLU A 350 -11.06 11.56 -0.21
CA GLU A 350 -12.18 12.49 -0.43
C GLU A 350 -11.75 13.72 -1.22
N ALA A 351 -10.62 14.34 -0.83
CA ALA A 351 -10.08 15.50 -1.52
C ALA A 351 -9.65 15.18 -2.97
N MET A 352 -9.05 14.01 -3.23
CA MET A 352 -8.70 13.56 -4.59
C MET A 352 -9.95 13.39 -5.46
N ILE A 353 -11.04 12.83 -4.91
CA ILE A 353 -12.32 12.66 -5.61
C ILE A 353 -12.96 14.03 -5.92
N GLU A 354 -12.94 14.96 -4.97
CA GLU A 354 -13.48 16.30 -5.17
C GLU A 354 -12.72 17.07 -6.24
N GLU A 355 -11.38 17.02 -6.19
CA GLU A 355 -10.51 17.63 -7.18
C GLU A 355 -10.66 16.97 -8.57
N ALA A 356 -11.01 15.69 -8.63
CA ALA A 356 -11.29 15.01 -9.88
C ALA A 356 -12.56 15.57 -10.57
N GLY A 357 -13.51 16.09 -9.80
CA GLY A 357 -14.74 16.68 -10.35
C GLY A 357 -15.64 15.67 -11.07
N VAL A 358 -15.50 14.38 -10.75
CA VAL A 358 -16.30 13.29 -11.32
C VAL A 358 -17.41 12.93 -10.33
N SER A 359 -18.64 13.22 -10.71
CA SER A 359 -19.86 12.93 -9.93
C SER A 359 -20.50 11.61 -10.37
#